data_4b4f727a2d053e4f6668090df6fb6bef
#
_entry.id   4b4f727a2d053e4f6668090df6fb6bef
#
_cell.length_a   1.000
_cell.length_b   1.000
_cell.length_c   1.000
_cell.angle_alpha   90.00
_cell.angle_beta   90.00
_cell.angle_gamma   90.00
#
_symmetry.space_group_name_H-M   'P 1'
#
loop_
_entity.id
_entity.type
_entity.pdbx_description
1 polymer ?
#
loop_
_entity_poly.entity_id
_entity_poly.type
_entity_poly.pdbx_seq_one_letter_code
_entity_poly.pdbx_strand_id
1 'polypeptide(L)'
;FSGGEKKRLEMLQMAVIEPQIAILDETDSGLDIDALRIVAEGVNAMLNPELGVLLITHYQRLLNYITPDVVHVLAQGRIVKSGGKDLALRLEDEGYGPILREAGLDLGVSDEALLVPQAPAGAEVEAPDATHQPVETAR
;
A
#
# COMPACT_ATOMS: atom_id res chain seq x y z
N PHE A 1 7.52 16.91 -5.89
CA PHE A 1 7.64 15.97 -4.76
C PHE A 1 7.59 14.54 -5.29
N SER A 2 8.55 13.70 -4.88
CA SER A 2 8.52 12.26 -5.13
C SER A 2 7.36 11.59 -4.36
N GLY A 3 6.97 10.36 -4.76
CA GLY A 3 5.94 9.61 -4.02
C GLY A 3 6.29 9.43 -2.55
N GLY A 4 7.56 9.14 -2.24
CA GLY A 4 8.04 9.01 -0.86
C GLY A 4 7.99 10.31 -0.06
N GLU A 5 8.27 11.46 -0.67
CA GLU A 5 8.17 12.76 0.00
C GLU A 5 6.73 13.12 0.35
N LYS A 6 5.78 12.83 -0.55
CA LYS A 6 4.35 13.00 -0.28
C LYS A 6 3.90 12.15 0.90
N LYS A 7 4.32 10.89 0.95
CA LYS A 7 3.98 9.99 2.06
C LYS A 7 4.59 10.42 3.39
N ARG A 8 5.82 10.93 3.40
CA ARG A 8 6.42 11.54 4.60
C ARG A 8 5.61 12.74 5.09
N LEU A 9 5.12 13.58 4.17
CA LEU A 9 4.28 14.72 4.51
C LEU A 9 2.94 14.25 5.10
N GLU A 10 2.31 13.22 4.55
CA GLU A 10 1.09 12.63 5.11
C GLU A 10 1.31 12.11 6.54
N MET A 11 2.45 11.43 6.78
CA MET A 11 2.82 10.97 8.13
C MET A 11 3.05 12.13 9.09
N LEU A 12 3.72 13.19 8.64
CA LEU A 12 3.93 14.40 9.44
C LEU A 12 2.60 15.07 9.79
N GLN A 13 1.68 15.19 8.84
CA GLN A 13 0.35 15.74 9.09
C GLN A 13 -0.41 14.92 10.14
N MET A 14 -0.36 13.59 10.06
CA MET A 14 -0.97 12.70 11.04
C MET A 14 -0.35 12.90 12.43
N ALA A 15 0.98 13.02 12.52
CA ALA A 15 1.67 13.27 13.77
C ALA A 15 1.31 14.61 14.42
N VAL A 16 1.05 15.65 13.62
CA VAL A 16 0.64 16.98 14.11
C VAL A 16 -0.81 17.02 14.57
N ILE A 17 -1.69 16.28 13.86
CA ILE A 17 -3.12 16.26 14.17
C ILE A 17 -3.42 15.42 15.43
N GLU A 18 -2.57 14.43 15.74
CA GLU A 18 -2.75 13.50 16.87
C GLU A 18 -4.17 12.87 16.89
N PRO A 19 -4.58 12.17 15.82
CA PRO A 19 -5.93 11.63 15.72
C PRO A 19 -6.14 10.47 16.69
N GLN A 20 -7.38 10.24 17.12
CA GLN A 20 -7.76 9.03 17.85
C GLN A 20 -7.99 7.83 16.91
N ILE A 21 -8.33 8.10 15.65
CA ILE A 21 -8.50 7.07 14.60
C ILE A 21 -7.78 7.56 13.34
N ALA A 22 -6.91 6.73 12.80
CA ALA A 22 -6.26 6.95 11.51
C ALA A 22 -6.66 5.86 10.51
N ILE A 23 -6.99 6.27 9.29
CA ILE A 23 -7.25 5.35 8.17
C ILE A 23 -6.15 5.54 7.15
N LEU A 24 -5.36 4.49 6.94
CA LEU A 24 -4.24 4.45 6.02
C LEU A 24 -4.62 3.56 4.83
N ASP A 25 -5.07 4.19 3.76
CA ASP A 25 -5.56 3.51 2.57
C ASP A 25 -4.47 3.49 1.50
N GLU A 26 -3.95 2.29 1.19
CA GLU A 26 -2.88 2.04 0.21
C GLU A 26 -1.69 3.01 0.33
N THR A 27 -1.28 3.33 1.56
CA THR A 27 -0.17 4.26 1.82
C THR A 27 1.17 3.75 1.34
N ASP A 28 1.26 2.48 1.01
CA ASP A 28 2.40 1.74 0.48
C ASP A 28 2.44 1.66 -1.06
N SER A 29 1.37 2.08 -1.74
CA SER A 29 1.28 2.02 -3.20
C SER A 29 2.33 2.93 -3.87
N GLY A 30 3.08 2.34 -4.82
CA GLY A 30 4.09 3.06 -5.60
C GLY A 30 5.35 3.43 -4.82
N LEU A 31 5.56 2.88 -3.63
CA LEU A 31 6.77 3.07 -2.84
C LEU A 31 7.81 1.98 -3.11
N ASP A 32 9.08 2.36 -3.14
CA ASP A 32 10.19 1.41 -3.03
C ASP A 32 10.31 0.87 -1.60
N ILE A 33 11.16 -0.13 -1.40
CA ILE A 33 11.33 -0.80 -0.09
C ILE A 33 11.81 0.18 0.99
N ASP A 34 12.67 1.12 0.65
CA ASP A 34 13.19 2.08 1.63
C ASP A 34 12.13 3.10 2.04
N ALA A 35 11.34 3.61 1.08
CA ALA A 35 10.23 4.49 1.37
C ALA A 35 9.12 3.78 2.18
N LEU A 36 8.84 2.51 1.86
CA LEU A 36 7.91 1.68 2.61
C LEU A 36 8.34 1.54 4.08
N ARG A 37 9.62 1.26 4.32
CA ARG A 37 10.17 1.16 5.68
C ARG A 37 10.01 2.47 6.45
N ILE A 38 10.30 3.61 5.83
CA ILE A 38 10.16 4.93 6.47
C ILE A 38 8.70 5.20 6.86
N VAL A 39 7.74 4.87 5.99
CA VAL A 39 6.30 5.01 6.29
C VAL A 39 5.92 4.11 7.47
N ALA A 40 6.35 2.86 7.47
CA ALA A 40 6.07 1.92 8.54
C ALA A 40 6.68 2.34 9.88
N GLU A 41 7.93 2.82 9.87
CA GLU A 41 8.58 3.41 11.06
C GLU A 41 7.80 4.62 11.59
N GLY A 42 7.32 5.49 10.69
CA GLY A 42 6.47 6.63 11.04
C GLY A 42 5.16 6.20 11.70
N VAL A 43 4.47 5.20 11.15
CA VAL A 43 3.25 4.64 11.74
C VAL A 43 3.56 4.06 13.11
N ASN A 44 4.56 3.20 13.23
CA ASN A 44 4.93 2.55 14.50
C ASN A 44 5.30 3.56 15.59
N ALA A 45 5.96 4.67 15.23
CA ALA A 45 6.32 5.73 16.17
C ALA A 45 5.10 6.49 16.73
N MET A 46 3.97 6.48 16.00
CA MET A 46 2.73 7.13 16.42
C MET A 46 1.79 6.22 17.20
N LEU A 47 2.00 4.88 17.12
CA LEU A 47 1.17 3.92 17.84
C LEU A 47 1.20 4.17 19.35
N ASN A 48 0.02 4.30 19.92
CA ASN A 48 -0.20 4.43 21.36
C ASN A 48 -1.59 3.85 21.70
N PRO A 49 -1.91 3.61 22.99
CA PRO A 49 -3.18 3.00 23.39
C PRO A 49 -4.44 3.80 23.02
N GLU A 50 -4.30 5.09 22.74
CA GLU A 50 -5.42 5.98 22.38
C GLU A 50 -5.62 6.09 20.86
N LEU A 51 -4.70 5.55 20.05
CA LEU A 51 -4.76 5.61 18.60
C LEU A 51 -5.23 4.28 18.00
N GLY A 52 -6.42 4.26 17.38
CA GLY A 52 -6.85 3.17 16.50
C GLY A 52 -6.34 3.39 15.07
N VAL A 53 -5.69 2.39 14.48
CA VAL A 53 -5.23 2.45 13.08
C VAL A 53 -5.94 1.40 12.26
N LEU A 54 -6.63 1.83 11.19
CA LEU A 54 -7.13 0.96 10.13
C LEU A 54 -6.18 1.07 8.93
N LEU A 55 -5.45 -0.01 8.67
CA LEU A 55 -4.54 -0.10 7.54
C LEU A 55 -5.17 -0.93 6.42
N ILE A 56 -5.32 -0.35 5.23
CA ILE A 56 -5.81 -1.02 4.02
C ILE A 56 -4.62 -1.15 3.08
N THR A 57 -4.25 -2.39 2.74
CA THR A 57 -3.13 -2.68 1.85
C THR A 57 -3.35 -3.98 1.11
N HIS A 58 -2.79 -4.08 -0.07
CA HIS A 58 -2.64 -5.33 -0.82
C HIS A 58 -1.17 -5.84 -0.83
N TYR A 59 -0.26 -5.11 -0.17
CA TYR A 59 1.15 -5.48 -0.05
C TYR A 59 1.43 -6.21 1.27
N GLN A 60 1.64 -7.50 1.19
CA GLN A 60 1.98 -8.34 2.35
C GLN A 60 3.28 -7.90 3.02
N ARG A 61 4.24 -7.35 2.24
CA ARG A 61 5.53 -6.88 2.75
C ARG A 61 5.42 -5.81 3.84
N LEU A 62 4.33 -5.06 3.88
CA LEU A 62 4.09 -4.08 4.92
C LEU A 62 3.94 -4.73 6.30
N LEU A 63 3.41 -5.96 6.34
CA LEU A 63 3.25 -6.75 7.58
C LEU A 63 4.59 -7.14 8.23
N ASN A 64 5.70 -7.07 7.49
CA ASN A 64 7.05 -7.25 8.03
C ASN A 64 7.50 -6.08 8.91
N TYR A 65 6.89 -4.93 8.71
CA TYR A 65 7.26 -3.69 9.40
C TYR A 65 6.21 -3.23 10.40
N ILE A 66 4.93 -3.52 10.13
CA ILE A 66 3.80 -3.17 11.00
C ILE A 66 3.09 -4.47 11.40
N THR A 67 3.10 -4.78 12.69
CA THR A 67 2.40 -5.96 13.21
C THR A 67 0.97 -5.57 13.61
N PRO A 68 -0.07 -6.01 12.88
CA PRO A 68 -1.43 -5.70 13.25
C PRO A 68 -1.92 -6.59 14.42
N ASP A 69 -2.83 -6.05 15.24
CA ASP A 69 -3.53 -6.82 16.27
C ASP A 69 -4.58 -7.73 15.66
N VAL A 70 -5.27 -7.24 14.63
CA VAL A 70 -6.33 -7.96 13.91
C VAL A 70 -6.15 -7.80 12.41
N VAL A 71 -6.34 -8.89 11.68
CA VAL A 71 -6.29 -8.94 10.22
C VAL A 71 -7.64 -9.40 9.68
N HIS A 72 -8.15 -8.69 8.69
CA HIS A 72 -9.33 -9.08 7.92
C HIS A 72 -8.95 -9.24 6.46
N VAL A 73 -9.21 -10.41 5.89
CA VAL A 73 -9.04 -10.67 4.46
C VAL A 73 -10.34 -10.35 3.74
N LEU A 74 -10.31 -9.36 2.87
CA LEU A 74 -11.45 -8.93 2.07
C LEU A 74 -11.33 -9.49 0.64
N ALA A 75 -12.35 -10.18 0.18
CA ALA A 75 -12.41 -10.67 -1.20
C ALA A 75 -13.86 -10.65 -1.70
N GLN A 76 -14.05 -10.27 -2.96
CA GLN A 76 -15.38 -10.17 -3.60
C GLN A 76 -16.39 -9.36 -2.75
N GLY A 77 -15.95 -8.25 -2.17
CA GLY A 77 -16.79 -7.34 -1.37
C GLY A 77 -17.20 -7.85 0.01
N ARG A 78 -16.58 -8.92 0.52
CA ARG A 78 -16.87 -9.48 1.85
C ARG A 78 -15.60 -9.89 2.60
N ILE A 79 -15.67 -9.87 3.93
CA ILE A 79 -14.61 -10.41 4.78
C ILE A 79 -14.71 -11.94 4.74
N VAL A 80 -13.68 -12.60 4.22
CA VAL A 80 -13.62 -14.06 4.05
C VAL A 80 -12.88 -14.76 5.17
N LYS A 81 -11.97 -14.07 5.83
CA LYS A 81 -11.20 -14.56 6.97
C LYS A 81 -10.89 -13.41 7.92
N SER A 82 -10.89 -13.70 9.21
CA SER A 82 -10.39 -12.78 10.24
C SER A 82 -9.50 -13.54 11.20
N GLY A 83 -8.46 -12.90 11.68
CA GLY A 83 -7.51 -13.50 12.61
C GLY A 83 -6.56 -12.46 13.20
N GLY A 84 -5.65 -12.92 14.03
CA GLY A 84 -4.61 -12.10 14.64
C GLY A 84 -3.27 -12.20 13.88
N LYS A 85 -2.20 -12.07 14.65
CA LYS A 85 -0.82 -12.14 14.15
C LYS A 85 -0.52 -13.38 13.32
N ASP A 86 -1.08 -14.54 13.71
CA ASP A 86 -0.85 -15.79 12.97
C ASP A 86 -1.39 -15.72 11.54
N LEU A 87 -2.52 -15.03 11.33
CA LEU A 87 -3.06 -14.82 10.00
C LEU A 87 -2.18 -13.86 9.19
N ALA A 88 -1.61 -12.83 9.83
CA ALA A 88 -0.65 -11.94 9.19
C ALA A 88 0.59 -12.69 8.70
N LEU A 89 1.18 -13.52 9.56
CA LEU A 89 2.35 -14.35 9.23
C LEU A 89 2.04 -15.34 8.10
N ARG A 90 0.86 -15.94 8.15
CA ARG A 90 0.42 -16.87 7.12
C ARG A 90 0.22 -16.19 5.77
N LEU A 91 -0.34 -14.97 5.75
CA LEU A 91 -0.47 -14.17 4.53
C LEU A 91 0.89 -13.80 3.94
N GLU A 92 1.87 -13.51 4.81
CA GLU A 92 3.24 -13.18 4.40
C GLU A 92 3.94 -14.39 3.76
N ASP A 93 3.79 -15.58 4.35
CA ASP A 93 4.47 -16.81 3.93
C ASP A 93 3.78 -17.50 2.73
N GLU A 94 2.47 -17.65 2.79
CA GLU A 94 1.68 -18.44 1.83
C GLU A 94 0.94 -17.60 0.78
N GLY A 95 0.79 -16.28 1.01
CA GLY A 95 -0.02 -15.39 0.17
C GLY A 95 -1.53 -15.55 0.40
N TYR A 96 -2.31 -14.93 -0.48
CA TYR A 96 -3.78 -14.96 -0.41
C TYR A 96 -4.41 -16.28 -0.90
N GLY A 97 -3.76 -16.95 -1.84
CA GLY A 97 -4.32 -18.11 -2.56
C GLY A 97 -4.89 -19.20 -1.65
N PRO A 98 -4.12 -19.73 -0.67
CA PRO A 98 -4.61 -20.76 0.25
C PRO A 98 -5.82 -20.30 1.08
N ILE A 99 -5.81 -19.05 1.54
CA ILE A 99 -6.88 -18.48 2.35
C ILE A 99 -8.18 -18.34 1.55
N LEU A 100 -8.09 -17.92 0.30
CA LEU A 100 -9.24 -17.80 -0.59
C LEU A 100 -9.83 -19.17 -0.92
N ARG A 101 -8.99 -20.18 -1.17
CA ARG A 101 -9.44 -21.57 -1.39
C ARG A 101 -10.15 -22.14 -0.15
N GLU A 102 -9.64 -21.91 1.05
CA GLU A 102 -10.30 -22.29 2.31
C GLU A 102 -11.68 -21.64 2.48
N ALA A 103 -11.83 -20.41 1.97
CA ALA A 103 -13.10 -19.69 1.96
C ALA A 103 -14.06 -20.12 0.84
N GLY A 104 -13.68 -21.11 0.02
CA GLY A 104 -14.47 -21.56 -1.12
C GLY A 104 -14.45 -20.60 -2.31
N LEU A 105 -13.47 -19.71 -2.37
CA LEU A 105 -13.27 -18.74 -3.45
C LEU A 105 -12.10 -19.21 -4.31
N ASP A 106 -12.37 -20.08 -5.27
CA ASP A 106 -11.40 -20.38 -6.32
C ASP A 106 -11.53 -19.31 -7.41
N LEU A 107 -10.63 -18.33 -7.39
CA LEU A 107 -10.66 -17.24 -8.37
C LEU A 107 -10.08 -17.66 -9.72
N GLY A 108 -9.61 -18.92 -9.88
CA GLY A 108 -8.97 -19.40 -11.11
C GLY A 108 -7.74 -18.58 -11.51
N VAL A 109 -7.27 -17.73 -10.63
CA VAL A 109 -6.12 -16.83 -10.85
C VAL A 109 -4.93 -17.48 -10.19
N SER A 110 -3.85 -17.72 -10.94
CA SER A 110 -2.57 -18.13 -10.37
C SER A 110 -2.11 -17.08 -9.36
N ASP A 111 -1.45 -17.49 -8.28
CA ASP A 111 -0.91 -16.59 -7.23
C ASP A 111 -0.09 -15.44 -7.84
N GLU A 112 0.47 -15.63 -9.03
CA GLU A 112 1.23 -14.66 -9.82
C GLU A 112 0.37 -13.50 -10.38
N ALA A 113 -0.94 -13.69 -10.58
CA ALA A 113 -1.86 -12.65 -11.05
C ALA A 113 -2.47 -11.81 -9.90
N LEU A 114 -2.35 -12.27 -8.67
CA LEU A 114 -2.69 -11.51 -7.46
C LEU A 114 -1.51 -10.62 -7.00
N LEU A 115 -0.30 -10.91 -7.49
CA LEU A 115 0.85 -10.02 -7.41
C LEU A 115 0.70 -9.03 -8.56
N VAL A 116 0.18 -7.84 -8.28
CA VAL A 116 0.23 -6.73 -9.24
C VAL A 116 1.67 -6.62 -9.74
N PRO A 117 1.92 -6.68 -11.06
CA PRO A 117 3.27 -6.55 -11.58
C PRO A 117 3.84 -5.23 -11.06
N GLN A 118 4.94 -5.30 -10.33
CA GLN A 118 5.71 -4.10 -10.03
C GLN A 118 6.11 -3.52 -11.39
N ALA A 119 5.61 -2.33 -11.72
CA ALA A 119 6.12 -1.59 -12.85
C ALA A 119 7.64 -1.52 -12.69
N PRO A 120 8.43 -1.86 -13.74
CA PRO A 120 9.87 -1.80 -13.65
C PRO A 120 10.27 -0.38 -13.26
N ALA A 121 11.03 -0.25 -12.17
CA ALA A 121 11.64 1.00 -11.79
C ALA A 121 12.55 1.43 -12.97
N GLY A 122 12.12 2.44 -13.75
CA GLY A 122 12.94 2.93 -14.85
C GLY A 122 12.25 3.14 -16.20
N ALA A 123 10.92 3.18 -16.29
CA ALA A 123 10.30 3.76 -17.46
C ALA A 123 10.44 5.28 -17.39
N GLU A 124 11.54 5.80 -17.95
CA GLU A 124 11.62 7.22 -18.32
C GLU A 124 10.42 7.53 -19.21
N VAL A 125 9.51 8.34 -18.70
CA VAL A 125 8.47 8.95 -19.53
C VAL A 125 9.19 10.00 -20.38
N GLU A 126 9.48 9.64 -21.62
CA GLU A 126 9.97 10.56 -22.64
C GLU A 126 8.94 11.69 -22.74
N ALA A 127 9.35 12.89 -22.34
CA ALA A 127 8.53 14.08 -22.44
C ALA A 127 8.23 14.36 -23.92
N PRO A 128 6.98 14.68 -24.31
CA PRO A 128 6.68 15.03 -25.68
C PRO A 128 7.47 16.29 -26.06
N ASP A 129 8.26 16.17 -27.12
CA ASP A 129 9.02 17.24 -27.75
C ASP A 129 8.09 18.44 -28.10
N ALA A 130 8.20 19.52 -27.32
CA ALA A 130 7.50 20.76 -27.56
C ALA A 130 8.28 21.61 -28.59
N THR A 131 8.37 21.14 -29.82
CA THR A 131 8.75 22.00 -30.97
C THR A 131 7.52 22.81 -31.37
N HIS A 132 7.24 23.85 -30.62
CA HIS A 132 6.31 24.88 -31.01
C HIS A 132 7.05 25.86 -31.96
N GLN A 133 6.82 25.74 -33.27
CA GLN A 133 7.26 26.73 -34.24
C GLN A 133 6.46 28.03 -34.06
N PRO A 134 7.10 29.20 -34.07
CA PRO A 134 6.37 30.46 -34.01
C PRO A 134 5.64 30.68 -35.34
N VAL A 135 4.32 30.89 -35.25
CA VAL A 135 3.52 31.34 -36.41
C VAL A 135 3.87 32.80 -36.68
N GLU A 136 4.52 33.02 -37.80
CA GLU A 136 4.81 34.33 -38.35
C GLU A 136 3.50 34.98 -38.83
N THR A 137 3.03 36.01 -38.11
CA THR A 137 1.91 36.85 -38.51
C THR A 137 2.45 37.92 -39.49
N ALA A 138 2.17 37.73 -40.77
CA ALA A 138 2.30 38.77 -41.76
C ALA A 138 1.01 39.63 -41.80
N ARG A 139 1.22 40.96 -41.68
CA ARG A 139 0.35 42.10 -41.96
C ARG A 139 -0.74 42.41 -40.94
#